data_19780630ef03845bf2bbe365f1a9acf6
#
_entry.id   19780630ef03845bf2bbe365f1a9acf6
#
_cell.length_a   1.000
_cell.length_b   1.000
_cell.length_c   1.000
_cell.angle_alpha   90.00
_cell.angle_beta   90.00
_cell.angle_gamma   90.00
#
_symmetry.space_group_name_H-M   'P 1'
#
loop_
_entity.id
_entity.type
_entity.pdbx_description
1 polymer ?
#
loop_
_entity_poly.entity_id
_entity_poly.type
_entity_poly.pdbx_seq_one_letter_code
_entity_poly.pdbx_strand_id
1 'polypeptide(L)'
;MLVNIRNQVTDEEIHSDPVYGPPDASLAPRYTGIRTFARCPYVTDLEGVDVAVFGVPFDTATSFRPGARFGPEAIRSASALLRPWHPALQVVPERDDLDEVAPA
;
A
#
# COMPACT_ATOMS: atom_id res chain seq x y z
N MET A 1 7.58 5.09 -9.14
CA MET A 1 6.16 4.94 -8.82
C MET A 1 5.98 5.15 -7.34
N LEU A 2 5.18 6.11 -6.97
CA LEU A 2 4.89 6.47 -5.59
C LEU A 2 3.53 5.89 -5.20
N VAL A 3 3.46 5.27 -4.05
CA VAL A 3 2.22 4.76 -3.47
C VAL A 3 2.05 5.43 -2.11
N ASN A 4 0.86 5.91 -1.83
CA ASN A 4 0.57 6.69 -0.65
C ASN A 4 -0.40 5.98 0.28
N ILE A 5 -0.12 6.08 1.56
CA ILE A 5 -1.01 5.65 2.64
C ILE A 5 -1.18 6.86 3.56
N ARG A 6 -2.31 7.53 3.51
CA ARG A 6 -2.63 8.62 4.43
C ARG A 6 -3.54 8.14 5.54
N ASN A 7 -3.19 8.51 6.74
CA ASN A 7 -3.90 8.11 7.94
C ASN A 7 -4.20 9.29 8.86
N GLN A 8 -4.91 10.29 8.35
CA GLN A 8 -5.52 11.31 9.22
C GLN A 8 -7.02 11.35 8.95
N VAL A 9 -7.78 10.79 9.86
CA VAL A 9 -9.24 10.78 9.82
C VAL A 9 -9.75 11.84 10.78
N THR A 10 -10.54 12.80 10.29
CA THR A 10 -11.36 13.67 11.14
C THR A 10 -12.69 12.98 11.45
N ASP A 11 -13.36 13.37 12.54
CA ASP A 11 -14.63 12.74 12.95
C ASP A 11 -15.72 12.73 11.86
N GLU A 12 -15.62 13.60 10.87
CA GLU A 12 -16.52 13.65 9.70
C GLU A 12 -16.14 12.65 8.59
N GLU A 13 -14.90 12.15 8.60
CA GLU A 13 -14.35 11.25 7.57
C GLU A 13 -14.44 9.76 7.96
N ILE A 14 -15.00 9.42 9.11
CA ILE A 14 -15.11 8.04 9.65
C ILE A 14 -15.86 7.10 8.69
N HIS A 15 -16.60 7.63 7.74
CA HIS A 15 -17.37 6.87 6.75
C HIS A 15 -16.89 7.04 5.30
N SER A 16 -15.82 7.81 5.05
CA SER A 16 -15.23 7.92 3.72
C SER A 16 -14.07 6.93 3.56
N ASP A 17 -13.99 6.27 2.41
CA ASP A 17 -12.80 5.50 2.06
C ASP A 17 -11.56 6.42 2.15
N PRO A 18 -10.44 5.92 2.69
CA PRO A 18 -9.23 6.71 2.75
C PRO A 18 -8.83 7.15 1.34
N VAL A 19 -8.63 8.45 1.15
CA VAL A 19 -8.34 9.07 -0.16
C VAL A 19 -7.16 8.39 -0.86
N TYR A 20 -6.24 7.81 -0.10
CA TYR A 20 -5.02 7.19 -0.60
C TYR A 20 -4.85 5.73 -0.18
N GLY A 21 -5.88 5.12 0.38
CA GLY A 21 -5.85 3.70 0.74
C GLY A 21 -6.10 2.75 -0.44
N PRO A 22 -5.92 1.45 -0.22
CA PRO A 22 -6.25 0.46 -1.24
C PRO A 22 -7.77 0.41 -1.47
N PRO A 23 -8.22 0.19 -2.73
CA PRO A 23 -9.64 0.06 -3.02
C PRO A 23 -10.23 -1.20 -2.37
N ASP A 24 -11.50 -1.15 -2.03
CA ASP A 24 -12.22 -2.31 -1.51
C ASP A 24 -12.17 -3.47 -2.52
N ALA A 25 -11.69 -4.62 -2.05
CA ALA A 25 -11.52 -5.80 -2.89
C ALA A 25 -12.86 -6.45 -3.31
N SER A 26 -13.97 -6.09 -2.67
CA SER A 26 -15.31 -6.52 -3.08
C SER A 26 -15.81 -5.76 -4.32
N LEU A 27 -15.36 -4.51 -4.49
CA LEU A 27 -15.72 -3.65 -5.61
C LEU A 27 -14.69 -3.71 -6.72
N ALA A 28 -13.40 -3.77 -6.36
CA ALA A 28 -12.29 -3.85 -7.30
C ALA A 28 -11.44 -5.10 -6.98
N PRO A 29 -11.67 -6.23 -7.66
CA PRO A 29 -10.92 -7.45 -7.41
C PRO A 29 -9.40 -7.28 -7.48
N ARG A 30 -8.66 -8.02 -6.65
CA ARG A 30 -7.21 -7.84 -6.48
C ARG A 30 -6.38 -8.10 -7.73
N TYR A 31 -6.94 -8.76 -8.74
CA TYR A 31 -6.28 -9.02 -10.03
C TYR A 31 -6.50 -7.89 -11.05
N THR A 32 -7.30 -6.88 -10.73
CA THR A 32 -7.58 -5.76 -11.61
C THR A 32 -6.69 -4.55 -11.33
N GLY A 33 -6.58 -3.65 -12.31
CA GLY A 33 -5.90 -2.38 -12.18
C GLY A 33 -4.37 -2.45 -12.31
N ILE A 34 -3.75 -1.28 -12.15
CA ILE A 34 -2.29 -1.12 -12.22
C ILE A 34 -1.65 -1.68 -10.95
N ARG A 35 -0.53 -2.39 -11.10
CA ARG A 35 0.22 -2.94 -9.97
C ARG A 35 1.00 -1.86 -9.23
N THR A 36 0.36 -1.31 -8.21
CA THR A 36 0.98 -0.45 -7.21
C THR A 36 1.28 -1.26 -5.94
N PHE A 37 2.07 -0.69 -5.02
CA PHE A 37 2.29 -1.33 -3.72
C PHE A 37 0.98 -1.37 -2.92
N ALA A 38 0.63 -2.52 -2.39
CA ALA A 38 -0.62 -2.77 -1.65
C ALA A 38 -1.89 -2.29 -2.38
N ARG A 39 -1.85 -2.09 -3.70
CA ARG A 39 -2.94 -1.52 -4.52
C ARG A 39 -3.31 -0.07 -4.18
N CYS A 40 -2.48 0.62 -3.42
CA CYS A 40 -2.69 2.04 -3.12
C CYS A 40 -2.60 2.90 -4.40
N PRO A 41 -3.22 4.08 -4.44
CA PRO A 41 -3.21 4.94 -5.62
C PRO A 41 -1.81 5.31 -6.09
N TYR A 42 -1.62 5.38 -7.39
CA TYR A 42 -0.44 5.99 -7.98
C TYR A 42 -0.60 7.51 -7.94
N VAL A 43 0.33 8.18 -7.28
CA VAL A 43 0.32 9.64 -7.16
C VAL A 43 1.66 10.24 -7.54
N THR A 44 1.65 11.42 -8.10
CA THR A 44 2.84 12.21 -8.44
C THR A 44 2.94 13.49 -7.60
N ASP A 45 1.82 13.96 -7.08
CA ASP A 45 1.76 15.03 -6.09
C ASP A 45 1.73 14.42 -4.70
N LEU A 46 2.58 14.94 -3.82
CA LEU A 46 2.72 14.44 -2.45
C LEU A 46 1.99 15.33 -1.43
N GLU A 47 1.20 16.30 -1.86
CA GLU A 47 0.42 17.11 -0.94
C GLU A 47 -0.57 16.23 -0.15
N GLY A 48 -0.51 16.31 1.17
CA GLY A 48 -1.34 15.52 2.06
C GLY A 48 -0.97 14.03 2.16
N VAL A 49 0.23 13.66 1.70
CA VAL A 49 0.77 12.29 1.76
C VAL A 49 1.58 12.12 3.04
N ASP A 50 1.21 11.16 3.90
CA ASP A 50 1.99 10.85 5.10
C ASP A 50 3.15 9.90 4.79
N VAL A 51 2.92 8.89 3.95
CA VAL A 51 3.91 7.90 3.55
C VAL A 51 3.85 7.67 2.05
N ALA A 52 5.00 7.73 1.37
CA ALA A 52 5.14 7.41 -0.03
C ALA A 52 6.11 6.23 -0.21
N VAL A 53 5.72 5.24 -1.00
CA VAL A 53 6.55 4.09 -1.35
C VAL A 53 6.95 4.18 -2.81
N PHE A 54 8.26 4.16 -3.08
CA PHE A 54 8.79 4.15 -4.43
C PHE A 54 9.87 3.10 -4.59
N GLY A 55 10.00 2.56 -5.79
CA GLY A 55 11.02 1.59 -6.11
C GLY A 55 12.15 2.17 -6.93
N VAL A 56 13.38 1.76 -6.65
CA VAL A 56 14.57 2.09 -7.44
C VAL A 56 15.06 0.82 -8.15
N PRO A 57 14.70 0.60 -9.42
CA PRO A 57 15.08 -0.58 -10.19
C PRO A 57 16.52 -0.43 -10.71
N PHE A 58 17.50 -0.65 -9.86
CA PHE A 58 18.91 -0.42 -10.17
C PHE A 58 19.80 -1.58 -9.70
N ASP A 59 20.66 -2.08 -10.57
CA ASP A 59 21.68 -3.08 -10.25
C ASP A 59 22.86 -3.07 -11.23
N THR A 60 23.10 -1.96 -11.92
CA THR A 60 24.14 -1.88 -12.96
C THR A 60 25.55 -2.07 -12.42
N ALA A 61 25.78 -1.87 -11.10
CA ALA A 61 27.07 -2.09 -10.44
C ALA A 61 27.23 -3.54 -9.90
N THR A 62 26.27 -4.41 -10.12
CA THR A 62 26.29 -5.77 -9.59
C THR A 62 27.18 -6.66 -10.47
N SER A 63 28.26 -7.17 -9.89
CA SER A 63 29.18 -8.09 -10.58
C SER A 63 28.79 -9.57 -10.46
N PHE A 64 27.91 -9.90 -9.51
CA PHE A 64 27.49 -11.27 -9.25
C PHE A 64 25.97 -11.33 -9.03
N ARG A 65 25.30 -12.20 -9.77
CA ARG A 65 23.84 -12.44 -9.73
C ARG A 65 23.02 -11.13 -9.88
N PRO A 66 23.11 -10.44 -11.04
CA PRO A 66 22.27 -9.29 -11.33
C PRO A 66 20.79 -9.69 -11.31
N GLY A 67 19.91 -8.75 -11.05
CA GLY A 67 18.45 -8.98 -11.01
C GLY A 67 17.72 -8.14 -9.98
N ALA A 68 18.44 -7.43 -9.11
CA ALA A 68 17.82 -6.54 -8.12
C ALA A 68 16.92 -5.47 -8.77
N ARG A 69 17.19 -5.10 -10.03
CA ARG A 69 16.36 -4.18 -10.83
C ARG A 69 14.91 -4.64 -10.98
N PHE A 70 14.63 -5.93 -10.87
CA PHE A 70 13.29 -6.50 -10.95
C PHE A 70 12.60 -6.58 -9.58
N GLY A 71 13.32 -6.27 -8.48
CA GLY A 71 12.80 -6.32 -7.12
C GLY A 71 11.56 -5.44 -6.90
N PRO A 72 11.60 -4.16 -7.28
CA PRO A 72 10.45 -3.27 -7.07
C PRO A 72 9.17 -3.76 -7.76
N GLU A 73 9.27 -4.30 -8.97
CA GLU A 73 8.13 -4.87 -9.69
C GLU A 73 7.59 -6.13 -8.99
N ALA A 74 8.47 -7.04 -8.61
CA ALA A 74 8.10 -8.27 -7.92
C ALA A 74 7.42 -7.97 -6.56
N ILE A 75 7.93 -6.99 -5.81
CA ILE A 75 7.36 -6.56 -4.53
C ILE A 75 5.96 -5.97 -4.75
N ARG A 76 5.77 -5.10 -5.74
CA ARG A 76 4.45 -4.55 -6.06
C ARG A 76 3.45 -5.65 -6.41
N SER A 77 3.87 -6.59 -7.24
CA SER A 77 3.01 -7.71 -7.65
C SER A 77 2.60 -8.59 -6.46
N ALA A 78 3.54 -8.92 -5.59
CA ALA A 78 3.27 -9.70 -4.39
C ALA A 78 2.39 -8.93 -3.39
N SER A 79 2.60 -7.64 -3.25
CA SER A 79 1.86 -6.79 -2.31
C SER A 79 0.37 -6.65 -2.64
N ALA A 80 -0.06 -6.97 -3.86
CA ALA A 80 -1.47 -6.96 -4.22
C ALA A 80 -2.32 -7.95 -3.39
N LEU A 81 -1.67 -8.95 -2.77
CA LEU A 81 -2.31 -9.94 -1.92
C LEU A 81 -2.27 -9.58 -0.43
N LEU A 82 -1.64 -8.48 -0.06
CA LEU A 82 -1.61 -8.02 1.33
C LEU A 82 -3.03 -7.84 1.86
N ARG A 83 -3.18 -8.23 3.11
CA ARG A 83 -4.40 -7.97 3.87
C ARG A 83 -4.13 -6.85 4.88
N PRO A 84 -5.06 -5.92 5.06
CA PRO A 84 -4.86 -4.81 5.98
C PRO A 84 -4.87 -5.22 7.45
N TRP A 85 -5.17 -6.47 7.77
CA TRP A 85 -5.22 -6.99 9.14
C TRP A 85 -3.99 -7.84 9.46
N HIS A 86 -3.28 -7.48 10.55
CA HIS A 86 -2.17 -8.28 11.08
C HIS A 86 -2.63 -9.07 12.31
N PRO A 87 -2.85 -10.39 12.20
CA PRO A 87 -3.50 -11.17 13.25
C PRO A 87 -2.70 -11.26 14.57
N ALA A 88 -1.38 -11.29 14.49
CA ALA A 88 -0.54 -11.38 15.68
C ALA A 88 -0.46 -10.05 16.46
N LEU A 89 -0.51 -8.93 15.76
CA LEU A 89 -0.48 -7.60 16.38
C LEU A 89 -1.89 -7.04 16.64
N GLN A 90 -2.91 -7.66 16.05
CA GLN A 90 -4.29 -7.22 16.12
C GLN A 90 -4.47 -5.76 15.67
N VAL A 91 -3.71 -5.36 14.68
CA VAL A 91 -3.75 -4.00 14.10
C VAL A 91 -3.97 -4.06 12.60
N VAL A 92 -4.48 -2.98 12.06
CA VAL A 92 -4.46 -2.68 10.64
C VAL A 92 -3.29 -1.74 10.40
N PRO A 93 -2.18 -2.17 9.80
CA PRO A 93 -0.99 -1.34 9.68
C PRO A 93 -1.20 -0.04 8.89
N GLU A 94 -2.28 0.03 8.14
CA GLU A 94 -2.64 1.14 7.27
C GLU A 94 -3.66 2.10 7.93
N ARG A 95 -4.04 1.83 9.19
CA ARG A 95 -5.05 2.63 9.91
C ARG A 95 -4.66 2.71 11.39
N ASP A 96 -4.16 3.87 11.79
CA ASP A 96 -3.78 4.14 13.18
C ASP A 96 -4.98 4.43 14.09
N ASP A 97 -6.17 4.58 13.52
CA ASP A 97 -7.38 5.08 14.18
C ASP A 97 -8.34 3.98 14.64
N LEU A 98 -7.96 2.72 14.53
CA LEU A 98 -8.83 1.64 14.97
C LEU A 98 -8.61 1.29 16.45
N ASP A 99 -9.29 2.00 17.31
CA ASP A 99 -9.54 1.56 18.70
C ASP A 99 -10.43 0.30 18.77
N GLU A 100 -10.93 -0.18 17.65
CA GLU A 100 -11.71 -1.40 17.56
C GLU A 100 -10.90 -2.54 16.94
N VAL A 101 -10.56 -3.49 17.80
CA VAL A 101 -10.09 -4.81 17.40
C VAL A 101 -11.22 -5.50 16.65
N ALA A 102 -11.00 -5.84 15.37
CA ALA A 102 -11.97 -6.64 14.66
C ALA A 102 -12.18 -7.98 15.40
N PRO A 103 -13.42 -8.36 15.71
CA PRO A 103 -13.70 -9.64 16.33
C PRO A 103 -13.21 -10.78 15.45
N ALA A 104 -12.66 -11.78 16.10
CA ALA A 104 -12.16 -12.98 15.43
C ALA A 104 -13.25 -13.72 14.67
#